data_801c2a787c49d8b66206b34bf635fafe
#
_entry.id   801c2a787c49d8b66206b34bf635fafe
#
_cell.length_a   1.000
_cell.length_b   1.000
_cell.length_c   1.000
_cell.angle_alpha   90.00
_cell.angle_beta   90.00
_cell.angle_gamma   90.00
#
_symmetry.space_group_name_H-M   'P 1'
#
loop_
_entity.id
_entity.type
_entity.pdbx_description
1 polymer ?
#
loop_
_entity_poly.entity_id
_entity_poly.type
_entity_poly.pdbx_seq_one_letter_code
_entity_poly.pdbx_strand_id
1 'polypeptide(L)'
;MKRTHLVSILVFVAGLGLGYFVRSLGIDKPQGTDMHAADWAAIEKLHKADVEATIKQDPSALTTLWSDDGANFGFPGPPVVGTKAMAEAYAKMRADYPEFKVLNYAPVIRQVQIVDGWAIETGSFEATYQMSAKDKPVNVNDNGMRVLKRQNDGSWKFAVVGLK
;
A
#
# COMPACT_ATOMS: atom_id res chain seq x y z
N MET A 1 38.85 18.38 29.34
CA MET A 1 39.16 17.51 28.19
C MET A 1 37.87 17.19 27.47
N LYS A 2 37.56 17.88 26.35
CA LYS A 2 36.38 17.70 25.54
C LYS A 2 36.75 16.76 24.38
N ARG A 3 36.10 15.58 24.26
CA ARG A 3 36.25 14.69 23.13
C ARG A 3 35.14 15.00 22.10
N THR A 4 35.56 15.55 21.00
CA THR A 4 34.77 15.83 19.80
C THR A 4 34.65 14.54 19.02
N HIS A 5 33.45 14.03 18.86
CA HIS A 5 33.19 12.91 17.93
C HIS A 5 32.86 13.49 16.56
N LEU A 6 33.78 13.26 15.64
CA LEU A 6 33.65 13.55 14.21
C LEU A 6 32.66 12.53 13.59
N VAL A 7 31.54 13.02 13.11
CA VAL A 7 30.60 12.22 12.31
C VAL A 7 31.03 12.34 10.87
N SER A 8 31.56 11.25 10.31
CA SER A 8 31.90 11.15 8.89
C SER A 8 30.63 10.96 8.07
N ILE A 9 30.24 12.01 7.35
CA ILE A 9 29.21 11.95 6.32
C ILE A 9 29.87 11.38 5.07
N LEU A 10 29.54 10.15 4.72
CA LEU A 10 29.90 9.55 3.43
C LEU A 10 28.78 9.80 2.44
N VAL A 11 28.99 10.79 1.58
CA VAL A 11 28.14 11.05 0.42
C VAL A 11 28.54 10.07 -0.67
N PHE A 12 27.67 9.16 -1.02
CA PHE A 12 27.78 8.39 -2.27
C PHE A 12 26.74 8.90 -3.27
N VAL A 13 27.22 9.63 -4.26
CA VAL A 13 26.45 10.09 -5.41
C VAL A 13 26.71 9.15 -6.58
N ALA A 14 25.65 8.87 -7.28
CA ALA A 14 25.52 8.36 -8.64
C ALA A 14 25.58 6.85 -8.87
N GLY A 15 24.49 6.34 -9.38
CA GLY A 15 24.45 5.13 -10.19
C GLY A 15 23.08 4.42 -10.26
N LEU A 16 22.33 4.74 -11.33
CA LEU A 16 21.30 3.88 -11.94
C LEU A 16 19.95 3.69 -11.23
N GLY A 17 18.99 4.44 -11.72
CA GLY A 17 17.62 4.62 -11.26
C GLY A 17 16.64 3.44 -11.34
N LEU A 18 17.05 2.19 -11.51
CA LEU A 18 16.16 1.02 -11.51
C LEU A 18 16.26 0.17 -10.23
N GLY A 19 17.38 0.26 -9.52
CA GLY A 19 17.60 -0.48 -8.25
C GLY A 19 16.98 0.18 -7.02
N TYR A 20 16.70 1.48 -7.07
CA TYR A 20 16.26 2.25 -5.91
C TYR A 20 14.78 2.03 -5.55
N PHE A 21 13.93 1.71 -6.54
CA PHE A 21 12.49 1.58 -6.30
C PHE A 21 12.12 0.28 -5.57
N VAL A 22 12.87 -0.79 -5.78
CA VAL A 22 12.62 -2.08 -5.10
C VAL A 22 13.05 -2.03 -3.63
N ARG A 23 14.10 -1.26 -3.31
CA ARG A 23 14.57 -1.07 -1.93
C ARG A 23 13.68 -0.15 -1.10
N SER A 24 13.00 0.81 -1.73
CA SER A 24 12.09 1.72 -1.02
C SER A 24 10.77 1.08 -0.58
N LEU A 25 10.37 -0.05 -1.21
CA LEU A 25 9.18 -0.82 -0.82
C LEU A 25 9.48 -1.90 0.22
N GLY A 26 10.74 -2.06 0.66
CA GLY A 26 11.10 -3.03 1.72
C GLY A 26 10.78 -4.49 1.40
N ILE A 27 10.60 -4.82 0.11
CA ILE A 27 10.33 -6.20 -0.32
C ILE A 27 11.67 -6.93 -0.46
N ASP A 28 12.06 -7.70 0.54
CA ASP A 28 13.05 -8.74 0.35
C ASP A 28 12.42 -9.80 -0.57
N LYS A 29 12.89 -9.86 -1.83
CA LYS A 29 12.45 -10.93 -2.74
C LYS A 29 12.78 -12.27 -2.12
N PRO A 30 11.79 -13.15 -1.85
CA PRO A 30 12.10 -14.50 -1.44
C PRO A 30 12.96 -15.15 -2.52
N GLN A 31 14.03 -15.82 -2.14
CA GLN A 31 14.84 -16.66 -3.03
C GLN A 31 14.02 -17.88 -3.46
N GLY A 32 13.14 -17.71 -4.41
CA GLY A 32 12.29 -18.76 -4.97
C GLY A 32 12.01 -18.48 -6.43
N THR A 33 12.80 -19.14 -7.27
CA THR A 33 12.58 -19.51 -8.68
C THR A 33 11.72 -18.57 -9.58
N ASP A 34 12.16 -18.43 -10.82
CA ASP A 34 11.54 -17.72 -11.97
C ASP A 34 10.02 -17.97 -12.19
N MET A 35 9.43 -18.96 -11.53
CA MET A 35 8.01 -19.32 -11.64
C MET A 35 7.04 -18.21 -11.20
N HIS A 36 7.46 -17.29 -10.33
CA HIS A 36 6.61 -16.21 -9.83
C HIS A 36 7.01 -14.81 -10.32
N ALA A 37 7.96 -14.70 -11.25
CA ALA A 37 8.45 -13.39 -11.71
C ALA A 37 7.33 -12.53 -12.31
N ALA A 38 6.42 -13.13 -13.09
CA ALA A 38 5.26 -12.43 -13.66
C ALA A 38 4.26 -12.01 -12.57
N ASP A 39 4.01 -12.87 -11.58
CA ASP A 39 3.14 -12.56 -10.44
C ASP A 39 3.71 -11.41 -9.62
N TRP A 40 5.02 -11.40 -9.35
CA TRP A 40 5.70 -10.30 -8.67
C TRP A 40 5.55 -8.99 -9.39
N ALA A 41 5.78 -8.95 -10.71
CA ALA A 41 5.63 -7.74 -11.51
C ALA A 41 4.18 -7.21 -11.48
N ALA A 42 3.20 -8.10 -11.51
CA ALA A 42 1.79 -7.72 -11.46
C ALA A 42 1.37 -7.23 -10.06
N ILE A 43 1.89 -7.84 -8.98
CA ILE A 43 1.68 -7.39 -7.60
C ILE A 43 2.33 -6.01 -7.37
N GLU A 44 3.56 -5.79 -7.86
CA GLU A 44 4.20 -4.47 -7.80
C GLU A 44 3.39 -3.40 -8.53
N LYS A 45 2.77 -3.75 -9.66
CA LYS A 45 1.87 -2.84 -10.39
C LYS A 45 0.64 -2.48 -9.55
N LEU A 46 0.04 -3.47 -8.86
CA LEU A 46 -1.08 -3.24 -7.93
C LEU A 46 -0.67 -2.29 -6.80
N HIS A 47 0.50 -2.51 -6.17
CA HIS A 47 1.01 -1.64 -5.09
C HIS A 47 1.22 -0.19 -5.55
N LYS A 48 1.79 0.01 -6.74
CA LYS A 48 1.96 1.36 -7.30
C LYS A 48 0.63 2.05 -7.54
N ALA A 49 -0.35 1.32 -8.09
CA ALA A 49 -1.68 1.85 -8.32
C ALA A 49 -2.40 2.17 -7.00
N ASP A 50 -2.23 1.36 -5.96
CA ASP A 50 -2.77 1.60 -4.61
C ASP A 50 -2.21 2.90 -4.00
N VAL A 51 -0.89 3.08 -4.02
CA VAL A 51 -0.25 4.30 -3.52
C VAL A 51 -0.74 5.52 -4.28
N GLU A 52 -0.76 5.46 -5.61
CA GLU A 52 -1.18 6.57 -6.46
C GLU A 52 -2.64 6.95 -6.22
N ALA A 53 -3.55 5.96 -6.23
CA ALA A 53 -4.98 6.17 -6.01
C ALA A 53 -5.27 6.69 -4.61
N THR A 54 -4.56 6.19 -3.59
CA THR A 54 -4.70 6.62 -2.19
C THR A 54 -4.26 8.07 -2.01
N ILE A 55 -3.10 8.47 -2.55
CA ILE A 55 -2.60 9.84 -2.46
C ILE A 55 -3.51 10.82 -3.22
N LYS A 56 -3.98 10.42 -4.41
CA LYS A 56 -4.94 11.21 -5.19
C LYS A 56 -6.34 11.20 -4.60
N GLN A 57 -6.60 10.29 -3.68
CA GLN A 57 -7.92 10.07 -3.09
C GLN A 57 -9.00 9.89 -4.16
N ASP A 58 -8.69 9.06 -5.17
CA ASP A 58 -9.57 8.75 -6.31
C ASP A 58 -10.44 7.53 -6.00
N PRO A 59 -11.74 7.70 -5.69
CA PRO A 59 -12.63 6.60 -5.33
C PRO A 59 -12.78 5.57 -6.44
N SER A 60 -12.79 6.03 -7.69
CA SER A 60 -12.93 5.15 -8.85
C SER A 60 -11.70 4.27 -9.02
N ALA A 61 -10.50 4.88 -9.01
CA ALA A 61 -9.25 4.14 -9.09
C ALA A 61 -9.11 3.16 -7.93
N LEU A 62 -9.38 3.60 -6.67
CA LEU A 62 -9.33 2.73 -5.49
C LEU A 62 -10.26 1.53 -5.62
N THR A 63 -11.46 1.71 -6.13
CA THR A 63 -12.43 0.62 -6.29
C THR A 63 -11.94 -0.43 -7.30
N THR A 64 -11.26 -0.03 -8.37
CA THR A 64 -10.76 -0.97 -9.40
C THR A 64 -9.67 -1.92 -8.89
N LEU A 65 -9.01 -1.59 -7.78
CA LEU A 65 -7.96 -2.41 -7.18
C LEU A 65 -8.50 -3.65 -6.44
N TRP A 66 -9.81 -3.74 -6.24
CA TRP A 66 -10.45 -4.82 -5.49
C TRP A 66 -11.04 -5.90 -6.39
N SER A 67 -10.98 -7.14 -5.93
CA SER A 67 -11.82 -8.21 -6.49
C SER A 67 -13.30 -7.95 -6.20
N ASP A 68 -14.18 -8.48 -7.03
CA ASP A 68 -15.62 -8.21 -6.93
C ASP A 68 -16.22 -8.64 -5.58
N ASP A 69 -15.63 -9.65 -4.96
CA ASP A 69 -15.95 -10.22 -3.64
C ASP A 69 -15.03 -9.73 -2.51
N GLY A 70 -14.20 -8.73 -2.77
CA GLY A 70 -13.22 -8.24 -1.81
C GLY A 70 -13.81 -7.67 -0.53
N ALA A 71 -13.10 -7.83 0.59
CA ALA A 71 -13.52 -7.38 1.93
C ALA A 71 -12.49 -6.43 2.56
N ASN A 72 -12.90 -5.24 2.93
CA ASN A 72 -12.07 -4.23 3.58
C ASN A 72 -12.47 -4.04 5.04
N PHE A 73 -11.55 -4.35 5.95
CA PHE A 73 -11.67 -4.19 7.40
C PHE A 73 -11.01 -2.89 7.92
N GLY A 74 -10.46 -2.07 7.03
CA GLY A 74 -9.82 -0.80 7.40
C GLY A 74 -10.79 0.37 7.61
N PHE A 75 -12.06 0.23 7.23
CA PHE A 75 -13.07 1.23 7.52
C PHE A 75 -13.61 1.08 8.95
N PRO A 76 -14.03 2.18 9.62
CA PRO A 76 -14.74 2.11 10.89
C PRO A 76 -16.05 1.33 10.74
N GLY A 77 -16.30 0.39 11.65
CA GLY A 77 -17.55 -0.40 11.69
C GLY A 77 -17.38 -1.81 11.10
N PRO A 78 -18.48 -2.39 10.57
CA PRO A 78 -18.41 -3.70 9.94
C PRO A 78 -17.62 -3.68 8.64
N PRO A 79 -17.05 -4.82 8.22
CA PRO A 79 -16.31 -4.89 6.95
C PRO A 79 -17.15 -4.42 5.77
N VAL A 80 -16.52 -3.67 4.88
CA VAL A 80 -17.12 -3.30 3.59
C VAL A 80 -16.82 -4.40 2.59
N VAL A 81 -17.86 -5.04 2.03
CA VAL A 81 -17.73 -6.20 1.15
C VAL A 81 -18.28 -5.90 -0.24
N GLY A 82 -17.45 -6.17 -1.24
CA GLY A 82 -17.76 -6.01 -2.65
C GLY A 82 -17.50 -4.60 -3.20
N THR A 83 -17.16 -4.53 -4.48
CA THR A 83 -16.74 -3.30 -5.16
C THR A 83 -17.80 -2.19 -5.12
N LYS A 84 -19.10 -2.54 -5.20
CA LYS A 84 -20.18 -1.55 -5.09
C LYS A 84 -20.20 -0.88 -3.72
N ALA A 85 -20.17 -1.67 -2.64
CA ALA A 85 -20.17 -1.13 -1.28
C ALA A 85 -18.88 -0.33 -1.00
N MET A 86 -17.74 -0.73 -1.58
CA MET A 86 -16.50 0.04 -1.48
C MET A 86 -16.59 1.38 -2.20
N ALA A 87 -17.15 1.42 -3.40
CA ALA A 87 -17.39 2.68 -4.11
C ALA A 87 -18.26 3.64 -3.29
N GLU A 88 -19.34 3.13 -2.70
CA GLU A 88 -20.23 3.91 -1.82
C GLU A 88 -19.49 4.40 -0.56
N ALA A 89 -18.67 3.55 0.07
CA ALA A 89 -17.90 3.92 1.25
C ALA A 89 -16.85 5.01 0.95
N TYR A 90 -16.11 4.88 -0.15
CA TYR A 90 -15.16 5.92 -0.58
C TYR A 90 -15.87 7.24 -0.94
N ALA A 91 -16.99 7.18 -1.65
CA ALA A 91 -17.77 8.37 -1.99
C ALA A 91 -18.31 9.06 -0.73
N LYS A 92 -18.84 8.27 0.22
CA LYS A 92 -19.31 8.78 1.51
C LYS A 92 -18.18 9.44 2.30
N MET A 93 -17.02 8.82 2.39
CA MET A 93 -15.84 9.39 3.08
C MET A 93 -15.45 10.74 2.48
N ARG A 94 -15.45 10.86 1.15
CA ARG A 94 -15.16 12.13 0.47
C ARG A 94 -16.23 13.21 0.74
N ALA A 95 -17.51 12.81 0.82
CA ALA A 95 -18.59 13.73 1.12
C ALA A 95 -18.56 14.20 2.59
N ASP A 96 -18.30 13.28 3.52
CA ASP A 96 -18.25 13.58 4.96
C ASP A 96 -17.01 14.43 5.33
N TYR A 97 -15.88 14.23 4.61
CA TYR A 97 -14.61 14.89 4.88
C TYR A 97 -14.02 15.54 3.61
N PRO A 98 -14.62 16.60 3.09
CA PRO A 98 -14.22 17.21 1.80
C PRO A 98 -12.82 17.83 1.83
N GLU A 99 -12.32 18.24 3.00
CA GLU A 99 -10.98 18.80 3.18
C GLU A 99 -9.92 17.77 3.53
N PHE A 100 -10.32 16.51 3.77
CA PHE A 100 -9.39 15.44 4.10
C PHE A 100 -8.35 15.23 2.99
N LYS A 101 -7.09 15.12 3.40
CA LYS A 101 -5.96 14.89 2.49
C LYS A 101 -5.08 13.77 2.99
N VAL A 102 -4.69 12.89 2.10
CA VAL A 102 -3.56 11.96 2.30
C VAL A 102 -2.30 12.65 1.79
N LEU A 103 -1.40 13.00 2.70
CA LEU A 103 -0.14 13.70 2.39
C LEU A 103 0.98 12.73 2.05
N ASN A 104 0.94 11.53 2.61
CA ASN A 104 1.85 10.44 2.33
C ASN A 104 1.15 9.11 2.57
N TYR A 105 1.49 8.10 1.78
CA TYR A 105 1.07 6.72 1.98
C TYR A 105 2.19 5.79 1.49
N ALA A 106 2.71 4.97 2.38
CA ALA A 106 3.85 4.10 2.13
C ALA A 106 3.64 2.72 2.78
N PRO A 107 3.07 1.75 2.04
CA PRO A 107 3.02 0.37 2.50
C PRO A 107 4.42 -0.23 2.50
N VAL A 108 4.83 -0.79 3.65
CA VAL A 108 6.10 -1.51 3.82
C VAL A 108 5.80 -3.00 3.93
N ILE A 109 5.87 -3.71 2.81
CA ILE A 109 5.59 -5.14 2.75
C ILE A 109 6.82 -5.91 3.22
N ARG A 110 6.67 -6.70 4.29
CA ARG A 110 7.76 -7.48 4.91
C ARG A 110 7.81 -8.92 4.43
N GLN A 111 6.65 -9.50 4.17
CA GLN A 111 6.54 -10.87 3.66
C GLN A 111 5.46 -10.95 2.60
N VAL A 112 5.70 -11.77 1.59
CA VAL A 112 4.71 -12.16 0.60
C VAL A 112 4.84 -13.66 0.37
N GLN A 113 3.73 -14.37 0.43
CA GLN A 113 3.63 -15.79 0.06
C GLN A 113 2.65 -15.92 -1.09
N ILE A 114 3.08 -16.53 -2.20
CA ILE A 114 2.24 -16.76 -3.38
C ILE A 114 1.96 -18.25 -3.48
N VAL A 115 0.68 -18.62 -3.50
CA VAL A 115 0.21 -20.01 -3.61
C VAL A 115 -1.07 -20.04 -4.45
N ASP A 116 -1.07 -20.82 -5.53
CA ASP A 116 -2.26 -21.13 -6.33
C ASP A 116 -3.14 -19.93 -6.71
N GLY A 117 -2.51 -18.84 -7.15
CA GLY A 117 -3.22 -17.62 -7.56
C GLY A 117 -3.71 -16.74 -6.40
N TRP A 118 -3.24 -17.01 -5.20
CA TRP A 118 -3.39 -16.16 -4.03
C TRP A 118 -2.04 -15.66 -3.55
N ALA A 119 -2.01 -14.45 -3.00
CA ALA A 119 -0.83 -13.95 -2.29
C ALA A 119 -1.26 -13.41 -0.94
N ILE A 120 -0.49 -13.75 0.09
CA ILE A 120 -0.68 -13.23 1.45
C ILE A 120 0.49 -12.31 1.74
N GLU A 121 0.19 -11.07 2.06
CA GLU A 121 1.15 -10.04 2.41
C GLU A 121 1.00 -9.63 3.87
N THR A 122 2.13 -9.46 4.55
CA THR A 122 2.17 -8.86 5.88
C THR A 122 3.16 -7.71 5.91
N GLY A 123 2.86 -6.67 6.69
CA GLY A 123 3.72 -5.50 6.75
C GLY A 123 3.17 -4.40 7.63
N SER A 124 3.71 -3.20 7.47
CA SER A 124 3.19 -1.98 8.07
C SER A 124 2.73 -1.01 6.99
N PHE A 125 1.76 -0.19 7.33
CA PHE A 125 1.16 0.80 6.45
C PHE A 125 1.33 2.17 7.09
N GLU A 126 2.27 2.92 6.55
CA GLU A 126 2.58 4.26 7.02
C GLU A 126 1.79 5.27 6.21
N ALA A 127 1.06 6.14 6.89
CA ALA A 127 0.33 7.22 6.26
C ALA A 127 0.46 8.52 7.05
N THR A 128 0.42 9.63 6.33
CA THR A 128 0.27 10.97 6.91
C THR A 128 -0.98 11.59 6.31
N TYR A 129 -1.94 11.97 7.14
CA TYR A 129 -3.15 12.66 6.67
C TYR A 129 -3.46 13.89 7.48
N GLN A 130 -4.30 14.72 6.91
CA GLN A 130 -4.79 15.95 7.47
C GLN A 130 -6.29 16.02 7.28
N MET A 131 -7.06 16.22 8.37
CA MET A 131 -8.52 16.21 8.32
C MET A 131 -9.08 17.49 7.69
N SER A 132 -8.46 18.64 7.97
CA SER A 132 -8.77 19.93 7.33
C SER A 132 -7.53 20.79 7.20
N ALA A 133 -7.59 21.86 6.43
CA ALA A 133 -6.46 22.79 6.26
C ALA A 133 -5.99 23.45 7.58
N LYS A 134 -6.82 23.43 8.62
CA LYS A 134 -6.53 24.02 9.94
C LYS A 134 -5.91 23.01 10.92
N ASP A 135 -6.04 21.72 10.64
CA ASP A 135 -5.54 20.66 11.51
C ASP A 135 -4.06 20.38 11.26
N LYS A 136 -3.39 19.90 12.29
CA LYS A 136 -2.03 19.38 12.13
C LYS A 136 -2.09 18.02 11.43
N PRO A 137 -1.11 17.70 10.55
CA PRO A 137 -0.97 16.36 10.00
C PRO A 137 -0.83 15.30 11.09
N VAL A 138 -1.45 14.15 10.87
CA VAL A 138 -1.40 12.98 11.75
C VAL A 138 -0.63 11.87 11.04
N ASN A 139 0.39 11.32 11.70
CA ASN A 139 1.12 10.15 11.21
C ASN A 139 0.51 8.89 11.82
N VAL A 140 0.29 7.90 10.99
CA VAL A 140 -0.18 6.56 11.37
C VAL A 140 0.79 5.53 10.87
N ASN A 141 0.99 4.49 11.66
CA ASN A 141 1.76 3.31 11.28
C ASN A 141 1.05 2.09 11.84
N ASP A 142 0.24 1.48 11.00
CA ASP A 142 -0.56 0.30 11.34
C ASP A 142 0.10 -0.96 10.79
N ASN A 143 0.11 -2.03 11.56
CA ASN A 143 0.45 -3.34 11.03
C ASN A 143 -0.78 -3.96 10.38
N GLY A 144 -0.55 -4.78 9.37
CA GLY A 144 -1.67 -5.39 8.69
C GLY A 144 -1.31 -6.55 7.79
N MET A 145 -2.37 -7.17 7.31
CA MET A 145 -2.32 -8.25 6.35
C MET A 145 -3.23 -7.91 5.18
N ARG A 146 -2.74 -8.23 3.99
CA ARG A 146 -3.54 -8.18 2.77
C ARG A 146 -3.52 -9.54 2.11
N VAL A 147 -4.66 -9.94 1.57
CA VAL A 147 -4.78 -11.11 0.70
C VAL A 147 -5.08 -10.62 -0.70
N LEU A 148 -4.28 -11.04 -1.65
CA LEU A 148 -4.43 -10.71 -3.06
C LEU A 148 -4.93 -11.94 -3.82
N LYS A 149 -5.68 -11.71 -4.88
CA LYS A 149 -6.23 -12.74 -5.76
C LYS A 149 -5.84 -12.45 -7.20
N ARG A 150 -5.22 -13.44 -7.87
CA ARG A 150 -4.93 -13.33 -9.29
C ARG A 150 -6.21 -13.43 -10.10
N GLN A 151 -6.36 -12.55 -11.06
CA GLN A 151 -7.48 -12.51 -11.98
C GLN A 151 -7.17 -13.36 -13.23
N ASN A 152 -8.21 -13.64 -14.03
CA ASN A 152 -8.08 -14.44 -15.25
C ASN A 152 -7.17 -13.79 -16.30
N ASP A 153 -7.03 -12.48 -16.28
CA ASP A 153 -6.14 -11.70 -17.17
C ASP A 153 -4.69 -11.62 -16.66
N GLY A 154 -4.38 -12.30 -15.55
CA GLY A 154 -3.07 -12.29 -14.91
C GLY A 154 -2.81 -11.07 -14.00
N SER A 155 -3.71 -10.11 -13.91
CA SER A 155 -3.63 -9.03 -12.94
C SER A 155 -3.90 -9.53 -11.52
N TRP A 156 -3.48 -8.75 -10.53
CA TRP A 156 -3.75 -9.03 -9.13
C TRP A 156 -4.65 -7.96 -8.53
N LYS A 157 -5.53 -8.36 -7.62
CA LYS A 157 -6.45 -7.47 -6.92
C LYS A 157 -6.49 -7.78 -5.43
N PHE A 158 -6.84 -6.79 -4.61
CA PHE A 158 -7.10 -7.00 -3.19
C PHE A 158 -8.36 -7.85 -3.01
N ALA A 159 -8.23 -8.95 -2.27
CA ALA A 159 -9.35 -9.79 -1.84
C ALA A 159 -9.73 -9.52 -0.39
N VAL A 160 -8.72 -9.31 0.49
CA VAL A 160 -8.94 -8.94 1.88
C VAL A 160 -7.88 -7.92 2.31
N VAL A 161 -8.29 -6.89 3.01
CA VAL A 161 -7.39 -5.96 3.71
C VAL A 161 -7.82 -5.83 5.15
N GLY A 162 -6.89 -6.13 6.07
CA GLY A 162 -7.07 -5.95 7.51
C GLY A 162 -5.89 -5.15 8.07
N LEU A 163 -6.19 -4.03 8.74
CA LEU A 163 -5.22 -3.18 9.45
C LEU A 163 -5.52 -3.22 10.95
N LYS A 164 -4.46 -3.11 11.78
CA LYS A 164 -4.60 -3.12 13.22
C LYS A 164 -3.57 -2.21 13.88
#